data_c2dab789654df13c40273c83cd0d8f02
#
_entry.id   c2dab789654df13c40273c83cd0d8f02
#
_cell.length_a   1.000
_cell.length_b   1.000
_cell.length_c   1.000
_cell.angle_alpha   90.00
_cell.angle_beta   90.00
_cell.angle_gamma   90.00
#
_symmetry.space_group_name_H-M   'P 1'
#
loop_
_entity.id
_entity.type
_entity.pdbx_description
1 polymer ?
#
loop_
_entity_poly.entity_id
_entity_poly.type
_entity_poly.pdbx_seq_one_letter_code
_entity_poly.pdbx_strand_id
1 'polypeptide(L)'
;MIALILATGIAVPVWLWMRAPSPESPLASAISGDTPISGTLAVAVDQSLIAVASIQAEAFSDQYPKAAIKFSPDSSRPVLRLLEKKVDAALIEGALSAGEDSLLATLKHPVKLQPVARNALVFVVNRANPVRSASVADLKAVFSGRITDWKSLGGSSGTIVACLDGSNLRARALLSEMLFGKTEALYASAEPDMPRLLDRVRKDRYAAAIMTLPEYAASLRSGYGSSIKAVPVSADAGGKPVAASPETIYTGEYPLSTDIFYLYDPYNPLATGFGAWLAKEGQKLFERGDMAPYEQLVRTIILK
;
A
#
# COMPACT_ATOMS: atom_id res chain seq x y z
N MET A 1 -39.54 14.98 79.65
CA MET A 1 -38.52 15.73 78.92
C MET A 1 -37.38 14.79 78.55
N ILE A 2 -37.57 13.99 77.54
CA ILE A 2 -36.51 13.04 77.04
C ILE A 2 -36.86 12.69 75.59
N ALA A 3 -35.82 12.75 74.76
CA ALA A 3 -35.60 12.08 73.46
C ALA A 3 -36.25 12.67 72.21
N LEU A 4 -35.43 13.39 71.51
CA LEU A 4 -35.51 13.55 70.04
C LEU A 4 -34.12 13.75 69.45
N ILE A 5 -33.33 12.70 69.41
CA ILE A 5 -32.10 12.63 68.60
C ILE A 5 -31.91 11.17 68.31
N LEU A 6 -32.33 10.72 67.11
CA LEU A 6 -31.84 9.51 66.46
C LEU A 6 -32.66 9.24 65.17
N ALA A 7 -32.45 10.02 64.12
CA ALA A 7 -33.00 9.66 62.80
C ALA A 7 -32.29 10.27 61.60
N THR A 8 -31.04 10.76 61.74
CA THR A 8 -30.35 11.41 60.60
C THR A 8 -29.06 10.71 60.12
N GLY A 9 -28.69 9.57 60.75
CA GLY A 9 -27.37 8.96 60.47
C GLY A 9 -27.30 7.85 59.41
N ILE A 10 -28.45 7.34 58.92
CA ILE A 10 -28.43 6.11 58.08
C ILE A 10 -28.76 6.37 56.60
N ALA A 11 -29.32 7.52 56.25
CA ALA A 11 -29.74 7.80 54.86
C ALA A 11 -28.61 8.20 53.91
N VAL A 12 -27.52 8.77 54.43
CA VAL A 12 -26.40 9.24 53.59
C VAL A 12 -25.55 8.12 52.96
N PRO A 13 -25.20 7.05 53.67
CA PRO A 13 -24.40 5.99 53.05
C PRO A 13 -25.17 5.15 52.02
N VAL A 14 -26.51 5.00 52.20
CA VAL A 14 -27.35 4.25 51.23
C VAL A 14 -27.52 5.02 49.91
N TRP A 15 -27.65 6.34 49.99
CA TRP A 15 -27.79 7.18 48.81
C TRP A 15 -26.47 7.31 48.00
N LEU A 16 -25.32 7.32 48.68
CA LEU A 16 -23.99 7.26 48.06
C LEU A 16 -23.71 5.90 47.43
N TRP A 17 -24.23 4.81 47.99
CA TRP A 17 -24.09 3.46 47.44
C TRP A 17 -24.97 3.27 46.21
N MET A 18 -26.14 3.89 46.11
CA MET A 18 -27.01 3.87 44.93
C MET A 18 -26.47 4.75 43.76
N ARG A 19 -25.51 5.64 44.02
CA ARG A 19 -24.85 6.46 42.97
C ARG A 19 -23.45 6.00 42.58
N ALA A 20 -22.93 4.93 43.19
CA ALA A 20 -21.74 4.34 42.72
C ALA A 20 -22.02 3.77 41.31
N PRO A 21 -21.27 4.16 40.26
CA PRO A 21 -21.40 3.51 38.96
C PRO A 21 -21.18 2.03 39.20
N SER A 22 -22.11 1.21 38.70
CA SER A 22 -21.93 -0.24 38.68
C SER A 22 -20.59 -0.52 38.03
N PRO A 23 -19.71 -1.37 38.59
CA PRO A 23 -18.52 -1.80 37.88
C PRO A 23 -19.02 -2.41 36.57
N GLU A 24 -18.68 -1.77 35.44
CA GLU A 24 -18.95 -2.35 34.15
C GLU A 24 -18.35 -3.75 34.16
N SER A 25 -19.21 -4.77 34.04
CA SER A 25 -18.71 -6.13 34.06
C SER A 25 -17.76 -6.28 32.84
N PRO A 26 -16.63 -6.96 32.98
CA PRO A 26 -15.70 -7.20 31.88
C PRO A 26 -16.37 -7.85 30.65
N LEU A 27 -17.52 -8.54 30.88
CA LEU A 27 -18.37 -9.10 29.84
C LEU A 27 -19.19 -8.06 29.08
N ALA A 28 -19.53 -6.90 29.67
CA ALA A 28 -20.26 -5.85 28.97
C ALA A 28 -19.36 -5.09 27.98
N SER A 29 -18.08 -4.92 28.32
CA SER A 29 -17.07 -4.39 27.38
C SER A 29 -16.76 -5.36 26.22
N ALA A 30 -16.94 -6.67 26.45
CA ALA A 30 -16.75 -7.68 25.39
C ALA A 30 -17.94 -7.83 24.46
N ILE A 31 -19.11 -7.27 24.79
CA ILE A 31 -20.36 -7.37 23.98
C ILE A 31 -20.56 -6.16 23.06
N SER A 32 -19.82 -5.07 23.21
CA SER A 32 -19.76 -3.98 22.23
C SER A 32 -18.73 -4.27 21.12
N GLY A 33 -18.44 -5.55 20.86
CA GLY A 33 -17.40 -5.96 19.97
C GLY A 33 -17.73 -5.71 18.51
N ASP A 34 -16.77 -5.19 17.75
CA ASP A 34 -16.80 -5.17 16.32
C ASP A 34 -17.08 -6.57 15.78
N THR A 35 -17.83 -6.66 14.68
CA THR A 35 -18.05 -7.91 13.95
C THR A 35 -17.29 -7.85 12.63
N PRO A 36 -17.17 -8.97 11.87
CA PRO A 36 -16.53 -8.94 10.57
C PRO A 36 -17.11 -7.93 9.56
N ILE A 37 -18.31 -7.41 9.83
CA ILE A 37 -19.08 -6.52 8.94
C ILE A 37 -19.64 -5.28 9.68
N SER A 38 -19.17 -4.98 10.88
CA SER A 38 -19.60 -3.78 11.63
C SER A 38 -18.50 -3.31 12.57
N GLY A 39 -18.44 -2.00 12.80
CA GLY A 39 -17.46 -1.33 13.65
C GLY A 39 -16.63 -0.30 12.90
N THR A 40 -15.52 0.12 13.49
CA THR A 40 -14.56 1.05 12.86
C THR A 40 -13.18 0.42 12.85
N LEU A 41 -12.55 0.38 11.68
CA LEU A 41 -11.20 -0.15 11.46
C LEU A 41 -10.27 0.98 11.05
N ALA A 42 -9.22 1.20 11.82
CA ALA A 42 -8.15 2.14 11.48
C ALA A 42 -7.06 1.41 10.67
N VAL A 43 -6.78 1.89 9.46
CA VAL A 43 -5.80 1.26 8.55
C VAL A 43 -4.73 2.26 8.16
N ALA A 44 -3.46 1.90 8.31
CA ALA A 44 -2.35 2.62 7.72
C ALA A 44 -2.09 2.05 6.31
N VAL A 45 -1.88 2.93 5.34
CA VAL A 45 -1.75 2.55 3.93
C VAL A 45 -0.51 3.20 3.34
N ASP A 46 0.30 2.45 2.60
CA ASP A 46 1.39 3.04 1.82
C ASP A 46 0.84 4.09 0.85
N GLN A 47 1.59 5.15 0.64
CA GLN A 47 1.16 6.31 -0.13
C GLN A 47 0.70 5.96 -1.55
N SER A 48 1.43 5.07 -2.25
CA SER A 48 1.08 4.60 -3.59
C SER A 48 -0.23 3.81 -3.65
N LEU A 49 -0.71 3.27 -2.51
CA LEU A 49 -1.88 2.43 -2.43
C LEU A 49 -3.16 3.17 -1.98
N ILE A 50 -3.06 4.43 -1.55
CA ILE A 50 -4.19 5.17 -0.95
C ILE A 50 -5.40 5.22 -1.88
N ALA A 51 -5.21 5.49 -3.16
CA ALA A 51 -6.31 5.59 -4.14
C ALA A 51 -7.06 4.26 -4.28
N VAL A 52 -6.33 3.15 -4.40
CA VAL A 52 -6.93 1.81 -4.54
C VAL A 52 -7.55 1.37 -3.23
N ALA A 53 -6.89 1.62 -2.09
CA ALA A 53 -7.43 1.32 -0.77
C ALA A 53 -8.74 2.08 -0.49
N SER A 54 -8.87 3.32 -0.96
CA SER A 54 -10.11 4.11 -0.83
C SER A 54 -11.27 3.47 -1.59
N ILE A 55 -11.04 3.00 -2.80
CA ILE A 55 -12.04 2.28 -3.60
C ILE A 55 -12.49 1.00 -2.89
N GLN A 56 -11.54 0.25 -2.30
CA GLN A 56 -11.84 -0.98 -1.54
C GLN A 56 -12.66 -0.68 -0.29
N ALA A 57 -12.29 0.36 0.46
CA ALA A 57 -12.96 0.76 1.70
C ALA A 57 -14.38 1.26 1.43
N GLU A 58 -14.58 2.07 0.38
CA GLU A 58 -15.88 2.57 -0.05
C GLU A 58 -16.79 1.40 -0.43
N ALA A 59 -16.35 0.52 -1.31
CA ALA A 59 -17.14 -0.63 -1.75
C ALA A 59 -17.44 -1.62 -0.61
N PHE A 60 -16.53 -1.81 0.35
CA PHE A 60 -16.78 -2.60 1.55
C PHE A 60 -17.86 -1.95 2.43
N SER A 61 -17.77 -0.63 2.67
CA SER A 61 -18.75 0.09 3.48
C SER A 61 -20.13 0.20 2.81
N ASP A 62 -20.18 0.28 1.48
CA ASP A 62 -21.43 0.23 0.71
C ASP A 62 -22.15 -1.12 0.89
N GLN A 63 -21.40 -2.22 0.88
CA GLN A 63 -21.96 -3.55 1.11
C GLN A 63 -22.29 -3.80 2.60
N TYR A 64 -21.51 -3.22 3.50
CA TYR A 64 -21.66 -3.37 4.96
C TYR A 64 -21.79 -2.00 5.64
N PRO A 65 -22.96 -1.35 5.63
CA PRO A 65 -23.15 0.03 6.07
C PRO A 65 -22.87 0.30 7.56
N LYS A 66 -22.69 -0.76 8.35
CA LYS A 66 -22.30 -0.66 9.76
C LYS A 66 -20.79 -0.73 9.96
N ALA A 67 -20.02 -0.92 8.90
CA ALA A 67 -18.56 -0.95 8.92
C ALA A 67 -17.99 0.34 8.35
N ALA A 68 -17.00 0.91 9.03
CA ALA A 68 -16.27 2.11 8.60
C ALA A 68 -14.77 1.83 8.56
N ILE A 69 -14.15 1.91 7.39
CA ILE A 69 -12.71 1.82 7.22
C ILE A 69 -12.14 3.24 7.21
N LYS A 70 -11.26 3.54 8.14
CA LYS A 70 -10.62 4.87 8.28
C LYS A 70 -9.13 4.78 8.03
N PHE A 71 -8.64 5.60 7.11
CA PHE A 71 -7.20 5.64 6.85
C PHE A 71 -6.49 6.60 7.81
N SER A 72 -5.31 6.16 8.28
CA SER A 72 -4.41 7.03 9.04
C SER A 72 -3.88 8.15 8.13
N PRO A 73 -3.83 9.40 8.61
CA PRO A 73 -3.32 10.52 7.82
C PRO A 73 -1.82 10.43 7.52
N ASP A 74 -1.08 9.64 8.31
CA ASP A 74 0.36 9.41 8.11
C ASP A 74 0.58 8.04 7.49
N SER A 75 0.94 8.03 6.22
CA SER A 75 1.21 6.84 5.41
C SER A 75 2.70 6.49 5.30
N SER A 76 3.57 7.20 6.03
CA SER A 76 5.03 7.05 5.85
C SER A 76 5.60 5.74 6.42
N ARG A 77 4.97 5.15 7.44
CA ARG A 77 5.45 3.95 8.14
C ARG A 77 4.29 3.05 8.59
N PRO A 78 3.54 2.44 7.64
CA PRO A 78 2.32 1.69 7.99
C PRO A 78 2.56 0.55 8.97
N VAL A 79 3.64 -0.23 8.77
CA VAL A 79 3.98 -1.36 9.64
C VAL A 79 4.30 -0.90 11.07
N LEU A 80 5.11 0.16 11.21
CA LEU A 80 5.45 0.69 12.53
C LEU A 80 4.20 1.18 13.28
N ARG A 81 3.26 1.82 12.59
CA ARG A 81 2.00 2.27 13.21
C ARG A 81 1.15 1.10 13.70
N LEU A 82 1.12 -0.01 12.96
CA LEU A 82 0.47 -1.24 13.41
C LEU A 82 1.17 -1.81 14.66
N LEU A 83 2.49 -1.85 14.67
CA LEU A 83 3.28 -2.31 15.82
C LEU A 83 3.07 -1.47 17.07
N GLU A 84 2.96 -0.15 16.89
CA GLU A 84 2.66 0.80 17.97
C GLU A 84 1.18 0.81 18.39
N LYS A 85 0.33 -0.04 17.80
CA LYS A 85 -1.12 -0.10 18.03
C LYS A 85 -1.85 1.23 17.81
N LYS A 86 -1.33 2.05 16.90
CA LYS A 86 -1.96 3.31 16.47
C LYS A 86 -3.01 3.08 15.38
N VAL A 87 -2.98 1.91 14.77
CA VAL A 87 -3.94 1.42 13.76
C VAL A 87 -4.18 -0.07 13.99
N ASP A 88 -5.27 -0.59 13.46
CA ASP A 88 -5.69 -1.98 13.59
C ASP A 88 -5.15 -2.87 12.47
N ALA A 89 -4.82 -2.26 11.33
CA ALA A 89 -4.30 -2.95 10.17
C ALA A 89 -3.37 -2.05 9.34
N ALA A 90 -2.60 -2.66 8.44
CA ALA A 90 -1.76 -1.96 7.49
C ALA A 90 -1.88 -2.58 6.09
N LEU A 91 -1.84 -1.74 5.05
CA LEU A 91 -1.75 -2.15 3.65
C LEU A 91 -0.43 -1.65 3.09
N ILE A 92 0.43 -2.57 2.65
CA ILE A 92 1.81 -2.26 2.24
C ILE A 92 2.13 -2.84 0.87
N GLU A 93 3.01 -2.17 0.16
CA GLU A 93 3.60 -2.67 -1.08
C GLU A 93 4.93 -3.37 -0.81
N GLY A 94 5.09 -4.58 -1.38
CA GLY A 94 6.28 -5.42 -1.22
C GLY A 94 6.39 -6.11 0.13
N ALA A 95 7.40 -6.95 0.25
CA ALA A 95 7.70 -7.68 1.48
C ALA A 95 8.06 -6.75 2.65
N LEU A 96 8.02 -7.29 3.85
CA LEU A 96 8.55 -6.61 5.03
C LEU A 96 10.07 -6.44 4.89
N SER A 97 10.59 -5.30 5.28
CA SER A 97 12.03 -5.15 5.47
C SER A 97 12.52 -6.05 6.63
N ALA A 98 13.79 -6.41 6.63
CA ALA A 98 14.37 -7.22 7.71
C ALA A 98 14.16 -6.59 9.12
N GLY A 99 14.14 -5.27 9.19
CA GLY A 99 13.84 -4.54 10.43
C GLY A 99 12.37 -4.68 10.86
N GLU A 100 11.44 -4.56 9.91
CA GLU A 100 10.01 -4.73 10.17
C GLU A 100 9.69 -6.18 10.57
N ASP A 101 10.28 -7.16 9.88
CA ASP A 101 10.11 -8.58 10.19
C ASP A 101 10.65 -8.93 11.59
N SER A 102 11.85 -8.43 11.93
CA SER A 102 12.42 -8.59 13.27
C SER A 102 11.54 -7.97 14.35
N LEU A 103 10.97 -6.80 14.12
CA LEU A 103 10.07 -6.15 15.07
C LEU A 103 8.76 -6.94 15.22
N LEU A 104 8.17 -7.41 14.11
CA LEU A 104 6.97 -8.26 14.16
C LEU A 104 7.21 -9.55 14.96
N ALA A 105 8.39 -10.17 14.81
CA ALA A 105 8.75 -11.37 15.56
C ALA A 105 8.84 -11.14 17.09
N THR A 106 8.99 -9.90 17.55
CA THR A 106 9.00 -9.56 18.99
C THR A 106 7.60 -9.42 19.59
N LEU A 107 6.56 -9.37 18.76
CA LEU A 107 5.18 -9.19 19.24
C LEU A 107 4.68 -10.44 19.96
N LYS A 108 3.98 -10.20 21.07
CA LYS A 108 3.28 -11.28 21.81
C LYS A 108 1.95 -11.69 21.14
N HIS A 109 1.50 -10.93 20.15
CA HIS A 109 0.24 -11.16 19.44
C HIS A 109 0.54 -11.48 17.97
N PRO A 110 -0.15 -12.46 17.37
CA PRO A 110 0.05 -12.80 15.97
C PRO A 110 -0.42 -11.64 15.08
N VAL A 111 0.40 -11.30 14.11
CA VAL A 111 -0.02 -10.44 12.96
C VAL A 111 -0.08 -11.33 11.74
N LYS A 112 -1.23 -11.35 11.08
CA LYS A 112 -1.39 -12.06 9.82
C LYS A 112 -0.91 -11.19 8.68
N LEU A 113 -0.02 -11.73 7.87
CA LEU A 113 0.44 -11.15 6.60
C LEU A 113 -0.31 -11.87 5.47
N GLN A 114 -1.18 -11.16 4.78
CA GLN A 114 -2.02 -11.73 3.73
C GLN A 114 -1.76 -11.02 2.40
N PRO A 115 -1.30 -11.72 1.35
CA PRO A 115 -1.19 -11.13 0.03
C PRO A 115 -2.61 -10.88 -0.52
N VAL A 116 -2.82 -9.71 -1.12
CA VAL A 116 -4.16 -9.29 -1.59
C VAL A 116 -4.18 -8.83 -3.04
N ALA A 117 -3.05 -8.38 -3.58
CA ALA A 117 -2.94 -7.96 -4.97
C ALA A 117 -1.49 -8.02 -5.43
N ARG A 118 -1.25 -7.79 -6.72
CA ARG A 118 0.08 -7.56 -7.29
C ARG A 118 0.14 -6.22 -8.00
N ASN A 119 1.29 -5.59 -7.91
CA ASN A 119 1.60 -4.33 -8.55
C ASN A 119 2.94 -4.44 -9.29
N ALA A 120 3.43 -3.35 -9.84
CA ALA A 120 4.74 -3.29 -10.45
C ALA A 120 5.34 -1.88 -10.38
N LEU A 121 6.66 -1.82 -10.38
CA LEU A 121 7.41 -0.59 -10.62
C LEU A 121 7.64 -0.43 -12.13
N VAL A 122 7.23 0.71 -12.68
CA VAL A 122 7.26 1.02 -14.12
C VAL A 122 8.37 2.02 -14.39
N PHE A 123 9.22 1.70 -15.37
CA PHE A 123 10.24 2.62 -15.86
C PHE A 123 9.63 3.59 -16.87
N VAL A 124 9.63 4.88 -16.54
CA VAL A 124 8.95 5.94 -17.30
C VAL A 124 9.95 6.98 -17.78
N VAL A 125 9.83 7.37 -19.04
CA VAL A 125 10.67 8.40 -19.68
C VAL A 125 9.80 9.40 -20.42
N ASN A 126 10.41 10.53 -20.79
CA ASN A 126 9.79 11.46 -21.72
C ASN A 126 9.46 10.75 -23.05
N ARG A 127 8.31 11.04 -23.64
CA ARG A 127 7.87 10.42 -24.89
C ARG A 127 8.83 10.66 -26.07
N ALA A 128 9.53 11.80 -26.09
CA ALA A 128 10.54 12.11 -27.10
C ALA A 128 11.86 11.36 -26.90
N ASN A 129 12.06 10.65 -25.79
CA ASN A 129 13.22 9.80 -25.58
C ASN A 129 13.14 8.58 -26.52
N PRO A 130 14.16 8.28 -27.37
CA PRO A 130 14.10 7.21 -28.35
C PRO A 130 14.29 5.80 -27.78
N VAL A 131 14.61 5.65 -26.49
CA VAL A 131 14.76 4.33 -25.84
C VAL A 131 13.48 3.53 -25.98
N ARG A 132 13.61 2.26 -26.39
CA ARG A 132 12.48 1.35 -26.67
C ARG A 132 12.31 0.26 -25.62
N SER A 133 13.38 -0.13 -24.95
CA SER A 133 13.40 -1.15 -23.90
C SER A 133 14.61 -0.97 -23.00
N ALA A 134 14.56 -1.56 -21.82
CA ALA A 134 15.69 -1.68 -20.89
C ALA A 134 15.64 -3.07 -20.23
N SER A 135 16.78 -3.59 -19.83
CA SER A 135 16.83 -4.77 -18.96
C SER A 135 16.89 -4.38 -17.49
N VAL A 136 16.60 -5.30 -16.58
CA VAL A 136 16.83 -5.09 -15.14
C VAL A 136 18.30 -4.74 -14.87
N ALA A 137 19.24 -5.34 -15.63
CA ALA A 137 20.66 -5.00 -15.54
C ALA A 137 20.97 -3.55 -15.96
N ASP A 138 20.27 -3.04 -17.00
CA ASP A 138 20.40 -1.65 -17.42
C ASP A 138 19.86 -0.70 -16.34
N LEU A 139 18.68 -0.99 -15.76
CA LEU A 139 18.13 -0.21 -14.67
C LEU A 139 19.05 -0.21 -13.44
N LYS A 140 19.62 -1.38 -13.11
CA LYS A 140 20.65 -1.49 -12.07
C LYS A 140 21.85 -0.59 -12.35
N ALA A 141 22.31 -0.54 -13.59
CA ALA A 141 23.45 0.29 -13.99
C ALA A 141 23.11 1.79 -13.98
N VAL A 142 21.91 2.18 -14.38
CA VAL A 142 21.41 3.58 -14.28
C VAL A 142 21.29 4.01 -12.84
N PHE A 143 20.58 3.27 -12.02
CA PHE A 143 20.32 3.65 -10.61
C PHE A 143 21.50 3.42 -9.67
N SER A 144 22.58 2.80 -10.15
CA SER A 144 23.91 2.81 -9.47
C SER A 144 24.85 3.90 -10.00
N GLY A 145 24.44 4.69 -11.01
CA GLY A 145 25.28 5.71 -11.64
C GLY A 145 26.39 5.17 -12.56
N ARG A 146 26.39 3.87 -12.87
CA ARG A 146 27.38 3.26 -13.80
C ARG A 146 27.07 3.60 -15.27
N ILE A 147 25.80 3.71 -15.63
CA ILE A 147 25.34 4.21 -16.92
C ILE A 147 24.73 5.59 -16.69
N THR A 148 25.33 6.62 -17.31
CA THR A 148 24.92 8.02 -17.18
C THR A 148 24.57 8.67 -18.52
N ASP A 149 24.68 7.95 -19.64
CA ASP A 149 24.35 8.46 -20.97
C ASP A 149 23.35 7.52 -21.66
N TRP A 150 22.29 8.10 -22.23
CA TRP A 150 21.23 7.38 -22.94
C TRP A 150 21.71 6.57 -24.15
N LYS A 151 22.86 6.96 -24.74
CA LYS A 151 23.46 6.20 -25.86
C LYS A 151 23.76 4.76 -25.48
N SER A 152 24.13 4.50 -24.23
CA SER A 152 24.38 3.14 -23.72
C SER A 152 23.13 2.25 -23.69
N LEU A 153 21.95 2.87 -23.72
CA LEU A 153 20.65 2.19 -23.77
C LEU A 153 20.00 2.26 -25.17
N GLY A 154 20.80 2.55 -26.23
CA GLY A 154 20.28 2.69 -27.58
C GLY A 154 19.51 3.99 -27.85
N GLY A 155 19.61 4.96 -26.96
CA GLY A 155 19.05 6.30 -27.10
C GLY A 155 19.97 7.28 -27.83
N SER A 156 19.55 8.54 -27.90
CA SER A 156 20.42 9.66 -28.33
C SER A 156 21.36 10.01 -27.19
N SER A 157 22.61 10.45 -27.52
CA SER A 157 23.55 10.91 -26.50
C SER A 157 22.94 12.03 -25.65
N GLY A 158 23.13 11.94 -24.36
CA GLY A 158 22.66 12.88 -23.36
C GLY A 158 22.62 12.25 -21.97
N THR A 159 22.91 13.08 -20.96
CA THR A 159 23.01 12.64 -19.57
C THR A 159 21.65 12.14 -19.06
N ILE A 160 21.59 10.93 -18.54
CA ILE A 160 20.42 10.38 -17.87
C ILE A 160 20.18 11.15 -16.56
N VAL A 161 18.98 11.70 -16.40
CA VAL A 161 18.53 12.34 -15.16
C VAL A 161 17.55 11.40 -14.48
N ALA A 162 18.07 10.49 -13.68
CA ALA A 162 17.23 9.57 -12.91
C ALA A 162 16.53 10.32 -11.77
N CYS A 163 15.21 10.14 -11.64
CA CYS A 163 14.37 10.84 -10.68
C CYS A 163 13.42 9.85 -9.98
N LEU A 164 13.11 10.12 -8.72
CA LEU A 164 12.18 9.33 -7.91
C LEU A 164 11.27 10.26 -7.10
N ASP A 165 10.08 9.80 -6.76
CA ASP A 165 9.24 10.46 -5.76
C ASP A 165 9.92 10.37 -4.38
N GLY A 166 10.33 11.53 -3.85
CA GLY A 166 11.00 11.64 -2.55
C GLY A 166 10.06 11.35 -1.38
N SER A 167 8.76 11.50 -1.56
CA SER A 167 7.77 11.23 -0.53
C SER A 167 7.47 9.73 -0.39
N ASN A 168 7.60 8.94 -1.45
CA ASN A 168 7.36 7.50 -1.43
C ASN A 168 8.62 6.70 -1.04
N LEU A 169 8.90 6.66 0.26
CA LEU A 169 10.09 5.98 0.78
C LEU A 169 10.05 4.46 0.53
N ARG A 170 8.85 3.85 0.57
CA ARG A 170 8.72 2.42 0.39
C ARG A 170 8.99 1.99 -1.05
N ALA A 171 8.44 2.67 -2.05
CA ALA A 171 8.74 2.39 -3.46
C ALA A 171 10.24 2.53 -3.77
N ARG A 172 10.91 3.50 -3.14
CA ARG A 172 12.38 3.66 -3.26
C ARG A 172 13.14 2.50 -2.65
N ALA A 173 12.74 2.02 -1.47
CA ALA A 173 13.35 0.86 -0.83
C ALA A 173 13.13 -0.42 -1.65
N LEU A 174 11.92 -0.63 -2.17
CA LEU A 174 11.59 -1.76 -3.04
C LEU A 174 12.41 -1.76 -4.32
N LEU A 175 12.53 -0.61 -4.99
CA LEU A 175 13.35 -0.49 -6.19
C LEU A 175 14.81 -0.88 -5.89
N SER A 176 15.35 -0.37 -4.78
CA SER A 176 16.71 -0.70 -4.37
C SER A 176 16.89 -2.18 -4.11
N GLU A 177 15.95 -2.80 -3.41
CA GLU A 177 15.97 -4.24 -3.11
C GLU A 177 15.87 -5.08 -4.40
N MET A 178 14.95 -4.74 -5.31
CA MET A 178 14.81 -5.43 -6.60
C MET A 178 16.06 -5.34 -7.47
N LEU A 179 16.73 -4.19 -7.48
CA LEU A 179 17.90 -3.98 -8.31
C LEU A 179 19.20 -4.50 -7.70
N PHE A 180 19.37 -4.42 -6.37
CA PHE A 180 20.64 -4.71 -5.70
C PHE A 180 20.57 -5.88 -4.72
N GLY A 181 19.38 -6.42 -4.43
CA GLY A 181 19.15 -7.47 -3.42
C GLY A 181 19.25 -6.97 -1.98
N LYS A 182 19.33 -5.67 -1.77
CA LYS A 182 19.39 -5.00 -0.46
C LYS A 182 19.04 -3.52 -0.60
N THR A 183 18.70 -2.87 0.50
CA THR A 183 18.46 -1.43 0.49
C THR A 183 19.79 -0.68 0.39
N GLU A 184 20.02 -0.04 -0.75
CA GLU A 184 21.17 0.84 -1.02
C GLU A 184 20.67 2.22 -1.46
N ALA A 185 21.56 3.22 -1.41
CA ALA A 185 21.28 4.53 -1.95
C ALA A 185 21.21 4.47 -3.48
N LEU A 186 20.09 4.94 -4.03
CA LEU A 186 19.88 5.04 -5.47
C LEU A 186 20.52 6.32 -6.02
N TYR A 187 21.23 6.19 -7.13
CA TYR A 187 21.75 7.33 -7.90
C TYR A 187 20.60 7.98 -8.67
N ALA A 188 19.81 8.78 -7.97
CA ALA A 188 18.65 9.48 -8.51
C ALA A 188 18.34 10.72 -7.70
N SER A 189 17.82 11.76 -8.34
CA SER A 189 17.30 12.93 -7.64
C SER A 189 15.93 12.61 -7.04
N ALA A 190 15.66 13.12 -5.83
CA ALA A 190 14.35 13.01 -5.20
C ALA A 190 13.52 14.26 -5.53
N GLU A 191 12.45 14.07 -6.27
CA GLU A 191 11.43 15.10 -6.46
C GLU A 191 10.51 15.15 -5.23
N PRO A 192 9.99 16.32 -4.84
CA PRO A 192 9.20 16.45 -3.61
C PRO A 192 7.97 15.54 -3.54
N ASP A 193 7.32 15.34 -4.68
CA ASP A 193 6.06 14.60 -4.82
C ASP A 193 5.86 14.08 -6.26
N MET A 194 4.85 13.24 -6.46
CA MET A 194 4.50 12.67 -7.75
C MET A 194 4.16 13.74 -8.83
N PRO A 195 3.41 14.82 -8.57
CA PRO A 195 3.19 15.88 -9.55
C PRO A 195 4.50 16.51 -10.05
N ARG A 196 5.47 16.77 -9.18
CA ARG A 196 6.79 17.30 -9.55
C ARG A 196 7.61 16.30 -10.35
N LEU A 197 7.55 15.02 -9.97
CA LEU A 197 8.18 13.94 -10.72
C LEU A 197 7.63 13.86 -12.15
N LEU A 198 6.32 13.87 -12.33
CA LEU A 198 5.66 13.86 -13.64
C LEU A 198 6.02 15.09 -14.47
N ASP A 199 6.03 16.27 -13.86
CA ASP A 199 6.43 17.51 -14.51
C ASP A 199 7.91 17.48 -14.94
N ARG A 200 8.78 16.89 -14.13
CA ARG A 200 10.20 16.70 -14.48
C ARG A 200 10.33 15.83 -15.72
N VAL A 201 9.71 14.65 -15.75
CA VAL A 201 9.78 13.73 -16.88
C VAL A 201 9.15 14.35 -18.14
N ARG A 202 8.05 15.11 -17.99
CA ARG A 202 7.38 15.78 -19.12
C ARG A 202 8.26 16.85 -19.76
N LYS A 203 8.99 17.64 -18.97
CA LYS A 203 9.78 18.80 -19.44
C LYS A 203 11.17 18.44 -19.91
N ASP A 204 11.76 17.39 -19.36
CA ASP A 204 13.13 16.99 -19.62
C ASP A 204 13.19 15.67 -20.40
N ARG A 205 13.59 15.73 -21.67
CA ARG A 205 13.72 14.52 -22.53
C ARG A 205 14.74 13.51 -22.03
N TYR A 206 15.62 13.91 -21.14
CA TYR A 206 16.66 13.07 -20.56
C TYR A 206 16.27 12.52 -19.18
N ALA A 207 15.13 12.92 -18.65
CA ALA A 207 14.63 12.41 -17.39
C ALA A 207 14.13 10.96 -17.51
N ALA A 208 14.41 10.20 -16.48
CA ALA A 208 13.94 8.83 -16.27
C ALA A 208 13.37 8.71 -14.86
N ALA A 209 12.21 8.09 -14.72
CA ALA A 209 11.57 7.91 -13.43
C ALA A 209 11.11 6.46 -13.22
N ILE A 210 10.94 6.10 -11.95
CA ILE A 210 10.20 4.90 -11.54
C ILE A 210 8.96 5.36 -10.77
N MET A 211 7.84 4.73 -11.07
CA MET A 211 6.57 4.89 -10.35
C MET A 211 5.80 3.58 -10.39
N THR A 212 4.76 3.45 -9.61
CA THR A 212 3.90 2.25 -9.65
C THR A 212 3.00 2.23 -10.88
N LEU A 213 2.52 1.06 -11.29
CA LEU A 213 1.62 0.96 -12.46
C LEU A 213 0.34 1.78 -12.29
N PRO A 214 -0.37 1.79 -11.13
CA PRO A 214 -1.52 2.67 -10.93
C PRO A 214 -1.20 4.15 -11.02
N GLU A 215 -0.04 4.60 -10.50
CA GLU A 215 0.42 5.99 -10.61
C GLU A 215 0.67 6.38 -12.07
N TYR A 216 1.31 5.50 -12.84
CA TYR A 216 1.50 5.69 -14.28
C TYR A 216 0.16 5.76 -15.02
N ALA A 217 -0.76 4.82 -14.80
CA ALA A 217 -2.08 4.81 -15.41
C ALA A 217 -2.90 6.06 -15.05
N ALA A 218 -2.86 6.50 -13.78
CA ALA A 218 -3.48 7.74 -13.34
C ALA A 218 -2.89 8.97 -14.05
N SER A 219 -1.56 8.99 -14.27
CA SER A 219 -0.90 10.07 -15.00
C SER A 219 -1.37 10.16 -16.45
N LEU A 220 -1.60 9.02 -17.12
CA LEU A 220 -2.15 8.99 -18.48
C LEU A 220 -3.57 9.57 -18.52
N ARG A 221 -4.42 9.22 -17.56
CA ARG A 221 -5.79 9.78 -17.42
C ARG A 221 -5.78 11.28 -17.13
N SER A 222 -4.76 11.77 -16.43
CA SER A 222 -4.57 13.19 -16.11
C SER A 222 -3.90 14.01 -17.21
N GLY A 223 -3.77 13.46 -18.44
CA GLY A 223 -3.30 14.18 -19.61
C GLY A 223 -1.79 14.12 -19.87
N TYR A 224 -1.01 13.37 -19.08
CA TYR A 224 0.44 13.21 -19.33
C TYR A 224 0.76 12.24 -20.49
N GLY A 225 -0.21 11.48 -20.99
CA GLY A 225 -0.02 10.44 -22.00
C GLY A 225 0.63 10.91 -23.32
N SER A 226 0.50 12.19 -23.69
CA SER A 226 1.20 12.77 -24.84
C SER A 226 2.68 13.08 -24.57
N SER A 227 3.10 13.13 -23.32
CA SER A 227 4.40 13.66 -22.89
C SER A 227 5.32 12.61 -22.26
N ILE A 228 4.77 11.52 -21.72
CA ILE A 228 5.53 10.45 -21.08
C ILE A 228 5.19 9.09 -21.68
N LYS A 229 6.06 8.13 -21.50
CA LYS A 229 5.83 6.72 -21.87
C LYS A 229 6.50 5.76 -20.90
N ALA A 230 5.86 4.62 -20.67
CA ALA A 230 6.52 3.47 -20.05
C ALA A 230 7.46 2.79 -21.04
N VAL A 231 8.60 2.33 -20.54
CA VAL A 231 9.59 1.55 -21.29
C VAL A 231 9.44 0.09 -20.89
N PRO A 232 9.21 -0.83 -21.83
CA PRO A 232 9.20 -2.27 -21.57
C PRO A 232 10.52 -2.74 -20.95
N VAL A 233 10.44 -3.65 -19.99
CA VAL A 233 11.61 -4.17 -19.25
C VAL A 233 11.79 -5.66 -19.51
N SER A 234 13.01 -6.10 -19.77
CA SER A 234 13.38 -7.53 -19.83
C SER A 234 14.07 -7.96 -18.53
N ALA A 235 13.85 -9.20 -18.11
CA ALA A 235 14.53 -9.75 -16.94
C ALA A 235 16.06 -9.78 -17.15
N ASP A 236 16.48 -10.26 -18.33
CA ASP A 236 17.88 -10.42 -18.68
C ASP A 236 18.29 -9.51 -19.82
N ALA A 237 19.60 -9.25 -19.94
CA ALA A 237 20.17 -8.53 -21.07
C ALA A 237 19.95 -9.33 -22.37
N GLY A 238 19.31 -8.70 -23.37
CA GLY A 238 18.93 -9.37 -24.63
C GLY A 238 17.68 -10.25 -24.54
N GLY A 239 17.04 -10.34 -23.37
CA GLY A 239 15.77 -11.01 -23.18
C GLY A 239 14.61 -10.26 -23.85
N LYS A 240 13.44 -10.91 -23.96
CA LYS A 240 12.22 -10.30 -24.51
C LYS A 240 11.74 -9.18 -23.57
N PRO A 241 11.65 -7.93 -24.05
CA PRO A 241 11.08 -6.84 -23.23
C PRO A 241 9.58 -7.04 -23.04
N VAL A 242 9.10 -6.86 -21.80
CA VAL A 242 7.70 -7.00 -21.41
C VAL A 242 7.18 -5.65 -20.97
N ALA A 243 6.01 -5.24 -21.45
CA ALA A 243 5.34 -4.05 -20.98
C ALA A 243 4.61 -4.35 -19.65
N ALA A 244 4.64 -3.40 -18.72
CA ALA A 244 3.87 -3.51 -17.49
C ALA A 244 2.37 -3.43 -17.79
N SER A 245 1.63 -4.43 -17.38
CA SER A 245 0.16 -4.48 -17.43
C SER A 245 -0.35 -5.42 -16.34
N PRO A 246 -1.61 -5.30 -15.90
CA PRO A 246 -2.19 -6.25 -14.95
C PRO A 246 -2.01 -7.71 -15.39
N GLU A 247 -2.13 -8.01 -16.69
CA GLU A 247 -1.95 -9.35 -17.24
C GLU A 247 -0.52 -9.85 -17.06
N THR A 248 0.49 -9.06 -17.51
CA THR A 248 1.91 -9.47 -17.44
C THR A 248 2.44 -9.52 -16.02
N ILE A 249 1.85 -8.75 -15.10
CA ILE A 249 2.10 -8.83 -13.65
C ILE A 249 1.50 -10.10 -13.08
N TYR A 250 0.24 -10.42 -13.44
CA TYR A 250 -0.45 -11.63 -12.99
C TYR A 250 0.27 -12.90 -13.42
N THR A 251 0.69 -12.97 -14.70
CA THR A 251 1.43 -14.12 -15.24
C THR A 251 2.88 -14.23 -14.75
N GLY A 252 3.38 -13.17 -14.06
CA GLY A 252 4.79 -13.11 -13.60
C GLY A 252 5.81 -12.86 -14.72
N GLU A 253 5.35 -12.44 -15.91
CA GLU A 253 6.24 -12.11 -17.02
C GLU A 253 6.98 -10.77 -16.83
N TYR A 254 6.34 -9.80 -16.16
CA TYR A 254 6.95 -8.51 -15.91
C TYR A 254 7.94 -8.57 -14.75
N PRO A 255 9.23 -8.22 -14.95
CA PRO A 255 10.28 -8.54 -13.97
C PRO A 255 10.30 -7.65 -12.72
N LEU A 256 9.66 -6.47 -12.74
CA LEU A 256 9.61 -5.56 -11.59
C LEU A 256 8.23 -5.62 -10.90
N SER A 257 7.66 -6.82 -10.83
CA SER A 257 6.41 -7.07 -10.12
C SER A 257 6.63 -7.16 -8.60
N THR A 258 5.65 -6.72 -7.84
CA THR A 258 5.64 -6.72 -6.38
C THR A 258 4.28 -7.17 -5.87
N ASP A 259 4.24 -7.81 -4.70
CA ASP A 259 2.99 -8.18 -4.05
C ASP A 259 2.52 -7.06 -3.11
N ILE A 260 1.22 -6.96 -2.89
CA ILE A 260 0.61 -6.09 -1.90
C ILE A 260 0.10 -6.94 -0.76
N PHE A 261 0.48 -6.56 0.45
CA PHE A 261 0.12 -7.28 1.66
C PHE A 261 -0.79 -6.47 2.56
N TYR A 262 -1.78 -7.15 3.11
CA TYR A 262 -2.61 -6.67 4.20
C TYR A 262 -2.16 -7.32 5.50
N LEU A 263 -1.77 -6.49 6.48
CA LEU A 263 -1.29 -6.91 7.80
C LEU A 263 -2.36 -6.58 8.82
N TYR A 264 -2.73 -7.53 9.68
CA TYR A 264 -3.74 -7.30 10.69
C TYR A 264 -3.66 -8.31 11.84
N ASP A 265 -4.25 -7.94 12.99
CA ASP A 265 -4.48 -8.87 14.10
C ASP A 265 -5.65 -9.79 13.73
N PRO A 266 -5.43 -11.13 13.61
CA PRO A 266 -6.51 -12.08 13.27
C PRO A 266 -7.61 -12.16 14.33
N TYR A 267 -7.37 -11.65 15.54
CA TYR A 267 -8.39 -11.57 16.58
C TYR A 267 -9.27 -10.32 16.49
N ASN A 268 -8.92 -9.34 15.64
CA ASN A 268 -9.82 -8.24 15.32
C ASN A 268 -10.85 -8.69 14.28
N PRO A 269 -12.15 -8.80 14.62
CA PRO A 269 -13.16 -9.35 13.72
C PRO A 269 -13.32 -8.54 12.45
N LEU A 270 -13.36 -7.19 12.54
CA LEU A 270 -13.54 -6.32 11.38
C LEU A 270 -12.31 -6.33 10.47
N ALA A 271 -11.10 -6.36 11.05
CA ALA A 271 -9.88 -6.51 10.26
C ALA A 271 -9.85 -7.83 9.49
N THR A 272 -10.32 -8.92 10.12
CA THR A 272 -10.47 -10.23 9.46
C THR A 272 -11.53 -10.19 8.36
N GLY A 273 -12.67 -9.52 8.59
CA GLY A 273 -13.73 -9.33 7.60
C GLY A 273 -13.26 -8.54 6.38
N PHE A 274 -12.55 -7.43 6.61
CA PHE A 274 -11.97 -6.64 5.51
C PHE A 274 -10.88 -7.41 4.77
N GLY A 275 -10.04 -8.18 5.46
CA GLY A 275 -9.04 -9.07 4.83
C GLY A 275 -9.69 -10.13 3.94
N ALA A 276 -10.80 -10.73 4.38
CA ALA A 276 -11.58 -11.68 3.56
C ALA A 276 -12.18 -11.00 2.31
N TRP A 277 -12.69 -9.78 2.46
CA TRP A 277 -13.15 -8.95 1.33
C TRP A 277 -12.04 -8.73 0.31
N LEU A 278 -10.88 -8.23 0.75
CA LEU A 278 -9.74 -7.96 -0.13
C LEU A 278 -9.29 -9.21 -0.90
N ALA A 279 -9.39 -10.40 -0.28
CA ALA A 279 -9.01 -11.67 -0.91
C ALA A 279 -10.04 -12.24 -1.88
N LYS A 280 -11.29 -11.76 -1.86
CA LYS A 280 -12.39 -12.30 -2.68
C LYS A 280 -13.05 -11.22 -3.53
N GLU A 281 -14.06 -10.56 -2.99
CA GLU A 281 -14.86 -9.55 -3.71
C GLU A 281 -14.00 -8.37 -4.20
N GLY A 282 -13.04 -7.95 -3.39
CA GLY A 282 -12.10 -6.87 -3.67
C GLY A 282 -11.16 -7.15 -4.86
N GLN A 283 -10.96 -8.41 -5.27
CA GLN A 283 -10.07 -8.76 -6.38
C GLN A 283 -10.47 -8.05 -7.69
N LYS A 284 -11.78 -7.94 -7.98
CA LYS A 284 -12.29 -7.22 -9.16
C LYS A 284 -11.98 -5.73 -9.13
N LEU A 285 -11.88 -5.15 -7.94
CA LEU A 285 -11.58 -3.73 -7.77
C LEU A 285 -10.08 -3.46 -7.94
N PHE A 286 -9.21 -4.40 -7.57
CA PHE A 286 -7.79 -4.30 -7.89
C PHE A 286 -7.55 -4.28 -9.40
N GLU A 287 -8.21 -5.16 -10.18
CA GLU A 287 -8.14 -5.14 -11.64
C GLU A 287 -8.57 -3.76 -12.22
N ARG A 288 -9.66 -3.18 -11.70
CA ARG A 288 -10.14 -1.86 -12.12
C ARG A 288 -9.22 -0.71 -11.70
N GLY A 289 -8.40 -0.92 -10.67
CA GLY A 289 -7.40 0.01 -10.17
C GLY A 289 -6.03 -0.12 -10.83
N ASP A 290 -5.94 -0.74 -12.01
CA ASP A 290 -4.69 -0.97 -12.75
C ASP A 290 -3.68 -1.86 -12.01
N MET A 291 -4.16 -2.72 -11.12
CA MET A 291 -3.37 -3.75 -10.42
C MET A 291 -3.75 -5.14 -10.91
N ALA A 292 -2.88 -6.11 -10.69
CA ALA A 292 -3.23 -7.50 -10.90
C ALA A 292 -3.88 -8.08 -9.63
N PRO A 293 -4.95 -8.90 -9.75
CA PRO A 293 -5.48 -9.63 -8.62
C PRO A 293 -4.42 -10.64 -8.12
N TYR A 294 -4.44 -10.94 -6.83
CA TYR A 294 -3.56 -11.99 -6.30
C TYR A 294 -4.07 -13.38 -6.71
N GLU A 295 -5.39 -13.60 -6.60
CA GLU A 295 -6.06 -14.80 -7.07
C GLU A 295 -7.06 -14.45 -8.16
N GLN A 296 -7.05 -15.22 -9.26
CA GLN A 296 -8.02 -15.01 -10.33
C GLN A 296 -9.39 -15.54 -9.90
N LEU A 297 -10.41 -14.71 -9.99
CA LEU A 297 -11.79 -15.16 -9.81
C LEU A 297 -12.18 -16.06 -10.99
N VAL A 298 -12.40 -17.34 -10.71
CA VAL A 298 -12.91 -18.29 -11.71
C VAL A 298 -14.31 -17.82 -12.15
N ARG A 299 -14.42 -17.37 -13.40
CA ARG A 299 -15.72 -17.04 -14.00
C ARG A 299 -16.35 -18.31 -14.55
N THR A 300 -17.30 -18.90 -13.83
CA THR A 300 -18.12 -19.97 -14.38
C THR A 300 -19.16 -19.34 -15.32
N ILE A 301 -18.95 -19.48 -16.63
CA ILE A 301 -19.94 -19.10 -17.64
C ILE A 301 -20.88 -20.31 -17.80
N ILE A 302 -22.08 -20.20 -17.28
CA ILE A 302 -23.15 -21.19 -17.56
C ILE A 302 -23.76 -20.76 -18.90
N LEU A 303 -23.39 -21.46 -19.97
CA LEU A 303 -24.08 -21.33 -21.24
C LEU A 303 -25.47 -21.98 -21.09
N LYS A 304 -26.53 -21.18 -21.20
CA LYS A 304 -27.92 -21.68 -21.28
C LYS A 304 -28.27 -21.99 -22.70
#